data_6bd79b169b3dc1e4e640f750850e5ec1
#
_entry.id   6bd79b169b3dc1e4e640f750850e5ec1
#
_cell.length_a   1.000
_cell.length_b   1.000
_cell.length_c   1.000
_cell.angle_alpha   90.00
_cell.angle_beta   90.00
_cell.angle_gamma   90.00
#
_symmetry.space_group_name_H-M   'P 1'
#
loop_
_entity.id
_entity.type
_entity.pdbx_description
1 polymer ?
#
loop_
_entity_poly.entity_id
_entity_poly.type
_entity_poly.pdbx_seq_one_letter_code
_entity_poly.pdbx_strand_id
1 'polypeptide(L)'
;MSKIETSQYRLYIEFLNKEYQISFSNYHDLHHWSVNDQDTFWASITRFFSVDFDKPFSKVMNRSDKPWKTTWFYGAELSYTKHVFSQFSNQRPAIIYQSETSPLTEISRQELYNKTVHIQQQLLAMGVEKGDCVAAYCVNAPETIAAFLAVNGLGAIWSSCSPDFGINAVNDRFSQLQPKVLFAHSSYTYRGKRYDISAKVDALQKTLGNCHSIDLCRYQTFDEPDQNLHQLHQIPVSFSDPIWVLFSSGTTGKPKAIVHCTGAMILEHQKALAIHQNVFEGDRYFWYSTTGWMMWNYALSSLLCGATLCLYNG
;
A
#
# COMPACT_ATOMS: atom_id res chain seq x y z
N MET A 1 -26.37 18.26 10.81
CA MET A 1 -24.97 18.52 11.18
C MET A 1 -24.21 18.99 9.96
N SER A 2 -23.47 20.09 10.05
CA SER A 2 -22.65 20.54 8.93
C SER A 2 -21.50 19.55 8.69
N LYS A 3 -21.00 19.39 7.43
CA LYS A 3 -19.84 18.54 7.12
C LYS A 3 -18.58 18.91 7.94
N ILE A 4 -18.54 20.09 8.51
CA ILE A 4 -17.43 20.57 9.36
C ILE A 4 -17.49 19.93 10.76
N GLU A 5 -18.69 19.71 11.31
CA GLU A 5 -18.89 19.14 12.65
C GLU A 5 -18.55 17.65 12.74
N THR A 6 -18.49 16.95 11.61
CA THR A 6 -18.16 15.53 11.51
C THR A 6 -16.82 15.26 10.84
N SER A 7 -15.97 16.28 10.68
CA SER A 7 -14.67 16.08 10.04
C SER A 7 -13.71 15.28 10.93
N GLN A 8 -12.88 14.44 10.32
CA GLN A 8 -11.86 13.66 11.04
C GLN A 8 -10.89 14.55 11.82
N TYR A 9 -10.58 15.74 11.30
CA TYR A 9 -9.82 16.76 12.03
C TYR A 9 -10.50 17.13 13.34
N ARG A 10 -11.80 17.39 13.33
CA ARG A 10 -12.56 17.76 14.54
C ARG A 10 -12.64 16.59 15.52
N LEU A 11 -12.91 15.40 15.04
CA LEU A 11 -12.92 14.20 15.86
C LEU A 11 -11.57 13.96 16.53
N TYR A 12 -10.47 14.26 15.82
CA TYR A 12 -9.13 14.16 16.39
C TYR A 12 -8.89 15.22 17.49
N ILE A 13 -9.34 16.47 17.30
CA ILE A 13 -9.28 17.51 18.35
C ILE A 13 -10.09 17.10 19.59
N GLU A 14 -11.30 16.59 19.40
CA GLU A 14 -12.15 16.10 20.49
C GLU A 14 -11.50 14.92 21.23
N PHE A 15 -10.89 14.00 20.48
CA PHE A 15 -10.11 12.90 21.04
C PHE A 15 -8.93 13.40 21.88
N LEU A 16 -8.14 14.38 21.38
CA LEU A 16 -7.02 14.96 22.12
C LEU A 16 -7.48 15.65 23.41
N ASN A 17 -8.59 16.37 23.35
CA ASN A 17 -9.18 16.99 24.54
C ASN A 17 -9.58 15.96 25.59
N LYS A 18 -10.26 14.89 25.15
CA LYS A 18 -10.78 13.85 26.05
C LYS A 18 -9.66 12.99 26.65
N GLU A 19 -8.75 12.49 25.82
CA GLU A 19 -7.77 11.46 26.23
C GLU A 19 -6.45 12.05 26.73
N TYR A 20 -6.09 13.27 26.30
CA TYR A 20 -4.83 13.91 26.64
C TYR A 20 -5.02 15.23 27.40
N GLN A 21 -6.26 15.70 27.56
CA GLN A 21 -6.59 17.00 28.20
C GLN A 21 -5.91 18.18 27.48
N ILE A 22 -5.69 18.06 26.18
CA ILE A 22 -5.09 19.09 25.33
C ILE A 22 -6.17 19.70 24.45
N SER A 23 -6.28 21.02 24.44
CA SER A 23 -7.24 21.77 23.64
C SER A 23 -6.52 22.72 22.70
N PHE A 24 -7.01 22.84 21.49
CA PHE A 24 -6.49 23.74 20.46
C PHE A 24 -7.59 24.67 19.95
N SER A 25 -7.29 25.94 19.82
CA SER A 25 -8.24 26.94 19.31
C SER A 25 -8.29 26.95 17.79
N ASN A 26 -7.24 26.51 17.10
CA ASN A 26 -7.09 26.53 15.67
C ASN A 26 -6.04 25.52 15.18
N TYR A 27 -5.94 25.38 13.84
CA TYR A 27 -4.97 24.49 13.21
C TYR A 27 -3.51 24.82 13.51
N HIS A 28 -3.16 26.10 13.60
CA HIS A 28 -1.77 26.52 13.84
C HIS A 28 -1.26 26.08 15.21
N ASP A 29 -2.12 26.14 16.22
CA ASP A 29 -1.78 25.70 17.58
C ASP A 29 -1.55 24.18 17.59
N LEU A 30 -2.43 23.40 16.95
CA LEU A 30 -2.26 21.95 16.78
C LEU A 30 -0.96 21.63 16.03
N HIS A 31 -0.71 22.32 14.91
CA HIS A 31 0.50 22.11 14.12
C HIS A 31 1.75 22.42 14.93
N HIS A 32 1.77 23.58 15.63
CA HIS A 32 2.89 23.96 16.48
C HIS A 32 3.16 22.90 17.56
N TRP A 33 2.11 22.40 18.21
CA TRP A 33 2.26 21.33 19.19
C TRP A 33 2.80 20.05 18.55
N SER A 34 2.26 19.62 17.40
CA SER A 34 2.67 18.38 16.72
C SER A 34 4.15 18.36 16.30
N VAL A 35 4.74 19.54 16.06
CA VAL A 35 6.16 19.68 15.72
C VAL A 35 7.05 19.70 16.96
N ASN A 36 6.58 20.30 18.06
CA ASN A 36 7.37 20.47 19.27
C ASN A 36 7.29 19.28 20.23
N ASP A 37 6.17 18.57 20.26
CA ASP A 37 5.94 17.36 21.07
C ASP A 37 5.61 16.16 20.16
N GLN A 38 6.60 15.76 19.37
CA GLN A 38 6.45 14.68 18.39
C GLN A 38 6.15 13.33 19.06
N ASP A 39 6.68 13.05 20.24
CA ASP A 39 6.42 11.81 20.96
C ASP A 39 4.92 11.67 21.30
N THR A 40 4.34 12.68 21.92
CA THR A 40 2.92 12.67 22.29
C THR A 40 2.03 12.73 21.04
N PHE A 41 2.40 13.54 20.05
CA PHE A 41 1.65 13.63 18.80
C PHE A 41 1.53 12.26 18.10
N TRP A 42 2.65 11.59 17.84
CA TRP A 42 2.62 10.30 17.13
C TRP A 42 2.01 9.17 17.96
N ALA A 43 2.21 9.19 19.30
CA ALA A 43 1.49 8.28 20.19
C ALA A 43 -0.03 8.50 20.12
N SER A 44 -0.48 9.74 20.07
CA SER A 44 -1.91 10.07 19.96
C SER A 44 -2.50 9.61 18.61
N ILE A 45 -1.75 9.70 17.52
CA ILE A 45 -2.15 9.18 16.19
C ILE A 45 -2.38 7.67 16.24
N THR A 46 -1.47 6.90 16.87
CA THR A 46 -1.66 5.44 16.97
C THR A 46 -2.92 5.09 17.76
N ARG A 47 -3.24 5.82 18.81
CA ARG A 47 -4.43 5.60 19.64
C ARG A 47 -5.71 6.04 18.93
N PHE A 48 -5.69 7.20 18.25
CA PHE A 48 -6.83 7.71 17.52
C PHE A 48 -7.29 6.76 16.41
N PHE A 49 -6.35 6.19 15.67
CA PHE A 49 -6.64 5.20 14.62
C PHE A 49 -6.70 3.76 15.13
N SER A 50 -6.57 3.53 16.43
CA SER A 50 -6.57 2.17 17.01
C SER A 50 -5.60 1.23 16.29
N VAL A 51 -4.37 1.72 16.06
CA VAL A 51 -3.34 0.94 15.33
C VAL A 51 -3.04 -0.34 16.10
N ASP A 52 -3.26 -1.48 15.44
CA ASP A 52 -3.07 -2.80 16.01
C ASP A 52 -1.60 -3.24 15.88
N PHE A 53 -0.87 -3.16 16.97
CA PHE A 53 0.49 -3.65 17.08
C PHE A 53 0.49 -5.12 17.53
N ASP A 54 1.02 -6.01 16.71
CA ASP A 54 1.24 -7.43 17.10
C ASP A 54 2.27 -7.52 18.23
N LYS A 55 3.22 -6.58 18.26
CA LYS A 55 4.11 -6.34 19.39
C LYS A 55 4.17 -4.84 19.67
N PRO A 56 3.86 -4.41 20.91
CA PRO A 56 3.85 -3.00 21.26
C PRO A 56 5.26 -2.39 21.26
N PHE A 57 5.33 -1.09 21.01
CA PHE A 57 6.57 -0.33 21.12
C PHE A 57 6.95 -0.06 22.59
N SER A 58 8.25 0.05 22.86
CA SER A 58 8.76 0.48 24.16
C SER A 58 9.01 1.99 24.20
N LYS A 59 9.21 2.63 23.04
CA LYS A 59 9.45 4.07 22.92
C LYS A 59 8.97 4.58 21.57
N VAL A 60 8.33 5.74 21.56
CA VAL A 60 7.79 6.35 20.33
C VAL A 60 8.92 6.83 19.42
N MET A 61 9.89 7.55 19.97
CA MET A 61 10.99 8.08 19.17
C MET A 61 12.33 8.03 19.93
N ASN A 62 13.38 7.54 19.26
CA ASN A 62 14.76 7.77 19.65
C ASN A 62 15.38 8.78 18.68
N ARG A 63 15.44 10.04 19.13
CA ARG A 63 15.94 11.16 18.35
C ARG A 63 17.43 11.02 18.06
N SER A 64 17.81 11.33 16.84
CA SER A 64 19.22 11.45 16.40
C SER A 64 19.47 12.87 15.87
N ASP A 65 20.71 13.34 15.96
CA ASP A 65 21.14 14.60 15.35
C ASP A 65 20.96 14.61 13.83
N LYS A 66 20.88 13.41 13.24
CA LYS A 66 20.58 13.21 11.83
C LYS A 66 19.15 12.69 11.70
N PRO A 67 18.18 13.48 11.16
CA PRO A 67 16.77 13.10 11.11
C PRO A 67 16.51 11.69 10.52
N TRP A 68 17.26 11.32 9.48
CA TRP A 68 17.15 9.99 8.84
C TRP A 68 17.70 8.83 9.66
N LYS A 69 18.34 9.09 10.82
CA LYS A 69 18.77 8.08 11.80
C LYS A 69 17.87 8.01 13.03
N THR A 70 16.87 8.87 13.11
CA THR A 70 15.84 8.80 14.13
C THR A 70 15.05 7.51 13.97
N THR A 71 14.91 6.73 15.04
CA THR A 71 14.10 5.52 15.04
C THR A 71 12.77 5.78 15.70
N TRP A 72 11.71 5.24 15.09
CA TRP A 72 10.33 5.45 15.51
C TRP A 72 9.73 4.14 16.00
N PHE A 73 8.88 4.19 17.01
CA PHE A 73 8.13 3.08 17.58
C PHE A 73 9.00 1.85 17.84
N TYR A 74 10.06 2.07 18.61
CA TYR A 74 11.12 1.08 18.84
C TYR A 74 10.57 -0.22 19.43
N GLY A 75 10.85 -1.33 18.77
CA GLY A 75 10.42 -2.66 19.14
C GLY A 75 9.00 -3.04 18.68
N ALA A 76 8.26 -2.11 18.06
CA ALA A 76 6.94 -2.42 17.51
C ALA A 76 7.02 -3.37 16.32
N GLU A 77 6.02 -4.27 16.24
CA GLU A 77 5.75 -5.10 15.08
C GLU A 77 4.29 -4.98 14.69
N LEU A 78 4.01 -4.93 13.37
CA LEU A 78 2.68 -4.75 12.80
C LEU A 78 2.62 -5.27 11.38
N SER A 79 1.41 -5.46 10.83
CA SER A 79 1.19 -5.88 9.45
C SER A 79 0.28 -4.88 8.71
N TYR A 80 0.76 -4.36 7.57
CA TYR A 80 -0.03 -3.48 6.71
C TYR A 80 -1.30 -4.15 6.19
N THR A 81 -1.18 -5.38 5.71
CA THR A 81 -2.31 -6.17 5.17
C THR A 81 -3.36 -6.45 6.24
N LYS A 82 -2.95 -6.72 7.50
CA LYS A 82 -3.86 -6.86 8.64
C LYS A 82 -4.65 -5.57 8.86
N HIS A 83 -3.99 -4.42 8.85
CA HIS A 83 -4.65 -3.11 9.01
C HIS A 83 -5.66 -2.84 7.89
N VAL A 84 -5.32 -3.11 6.63
CA VAL A 84 -6.27 -2.97 5.52
C VAL A 84 -7.51 -3.82 5.75
N PHE A 85 -7.36 -5.11 6.02
CA PHE A 85 -8.50 -6.01 6.17
C PHE A 85 -9.29 -5.84 7.48
N SER A 86 -8.75 -5.19 8.51
CA SER A 86 -9.45 -4.88 9.75
C SER A 86 -10.40 -3.68 9.65
N GLN A 87 -10.16 -2.76 8.71
CA GLN A 87 -10.89 -1.48 8.61
C GLN A 87 -12.23 -1.56 7.86
N PHE A 88 -12.56 -2.70 7.29
CA PHE A 88 -13.73 -2.77 6.43
C PHE A 88 -15.02 -3.17 7.13
N SER A 89 -16.13 -2.46 6.86
CA SER A 89 -17.46 -3.03 7.00
C SER A 89 -17.80 -3.91 5.78
N ASN A 90 -18.60 -4.95 5.98
CA ASN A 90 -18.99 -5.87 4.89
C ASN A 90 -20.03 -5.29 3.92
N GLN A 91 -20.42 -4.02 4.08
CA GLN A 91 -21.54 -3.42 3.36
C GLN A 91 -21.14 -2.65 2.09
N ARG A 92 -19.85 -2.36 1.90
CA ARG A 92 -19.37 -1.57 0.76
C ARG A 92 -18.26 -2.28 0.02
N PRO A 93 -18.14 -2.06 -1.31
CA PRO A 93 -17.05 -2.64 -2.07
C PRO A 93 -15.70 -2.13 -1.56
N ALA A 94 -14.70 -2.99 -1.57
CA ALA A 94 -13.31 -2.59 -1.32
C ALA A 94 -12.76 -1.76 -2.50
N ILE A 95 -13.13 -2.16 -3.72
CA ILE A 95 -12.63 -1.52 -4.95
C ILE A 95 -13.81 -1.30 -5.90
N ILE A 96 -13.83 -0.13 -6.55
CA ILE A 96 -14.61 0.13 -7.76
C ILE A 96 -13.62 0.27 -8.91
N TYR A 97 -13.80 -0.51 -9.95
CA TYR A 97 -12.86 -0.58 -11.08
C TYR A 97 -13.55 -0.37 -12.41
N GLN A 98 -12.89 0.35 -13.29
CA GLN A 98 -13.24 0.47 -14.69
C GLN A 98 -11.98 0.51 -15.54
N SER A 99 -12.05 -0.03 -16.76
CA SER A 99 -11.01 0.16 -17.77
C SER A 99 -11.63 0.63 -19.08
N GLU A 100 -10.80 0.93 -20.08
CA GLU A 100 -11.28 1.25 -21.43
C GLU A 100 -12.08 0.12 -22.07
N THR A 101 -11.87 -1.11 -21.64
CA THR A 101 -12.45 -2.31 -22.26
C THR A 101 -13.41 -3.09 -21.36
N SER A 102 -13.49 -2.73 -20.08
CA SER A 102 -14.40 -3.36 -19.13
C SER A 102 -15.39 -2.34 -18.56
N PRO A 103 -16.65 -2.75 -18.31
CA PRO A 103 -17.60 -1.92 -17.61
C PRO A 103 -17.14 -1.65 -16.17
N LEU A 104 -17.79 -0.68 -15.52
CA LEU A 104 -17.60 -0.44 -14.10
C LEU A 104 -18.02 -1.69 -13.31
N THR A 105 -17.10 -2.17 -12.47
CA THR A 105 -17.29 -3.33 -11.60
C THR A 105 -16.99 -2.96 -10.15
N GLU A 106 -17.67 -3.61 -9.23
CA GLU A 106 -17.43 -3.50 -7.79
C GLU A 106 -16.80 -4.81 -7.31
N ILE A 107 -15.71 -4.69 -6.58
CA ILE A 107 -15.03 -5.82 -5.94
C ILE A 107 -15.32 -5.73 -4.45
N SER A 108 -16.00 -6.72 -3.94
CA SER A 108 -16.28 -6.83 -2.52
C SER A 108 -14.98 -7.03 -1.72
N ARG A 109 -15.07 -6.78 -0.41
CA ARG A 109 -13.98 -7.09 0.51
C ARG A 109 -13.60 -8.57 0.47
N GLN A 110 -14.61 -9.45 0.43
CA GLN A 110 -14.38 -10.90 0.40
C GLN A 110 -13.68 -11.34 -0.89
N GLU A 111 -14.05 -10.79 -2.03
CA GLU A 111 -13.37 -11.06 -3.30
C GLU A 111 -11.92 -10.59 -3.27
N LEU A 112 -11.65 -9.38 -2.75
CA LEU A 112 -10.28 -8.89 -2.60
C LEU A 112 -9.47 -9.79 -1.65
N TYR A 113 -10.06 -10.22 -0.54
CA TYR A 113 -9.45 -11.15 0.40
C TYR A 113 -9.11 -12.48 -0.28
N ASN A 114 -10.06 -13.09 -0.96
CA ASN A 114 -9.88 -14.37 -1.66
C ASN A 114 -8.79 -14.28 -2.72
N LYS A 115 -8.79 -13.20 -3.53
CA LYS A 115 -7.73 -12.91 -4.50
C LYS A 115 -6.35 -12.83 -3.82
N THR A 116 -6.29 -12.10 -2.73
CA THR A 116 -5.04 -11.92 -1.95
C THR A 116 -4.52 -13.27 -1.44
N VAL A 117 -5.39 -14.11 -0.87
CA VAL A 117 -5.02 -15.45 -0.38
C VAL A 117 -4.48 -16.32 -1.51
N HIS A 118 -5.18 -16.36 -2.64
CA HIS A 118 -4.79 -17.20 -3.77
C HIS A 118 -3.41 -16.81 -4.35
N ILE A 119 -3.18 -15.50 -4.51
CA ILE A 119 -1.86 -15.01 -4.95
C ILE A 119 -0.78 -15.32 -3.90
N GLN A 120 -1.11 -15.16 -2.62
CA GLN A 120 -0.17 -15.41 -1.53
C GLN A 120 0.27 -16.88 -1.48
N GLN A 121 -0.64 -17.82 -1.73
CA GLN A 121 -0.31 -19.25 -1.82
C GLN A 121 0.72 -19.54 -2.92
N GLN A 122 0.59 -18.89 -4.06
CA GLN A 122 1.59 -19.04 -5.13
C GLN A 122 2.95 -18.45 -4.75
N LEU A 123 2.96 -17.31 -4.07
CA LEU A 123 4.20 -16.73 -3.54
C LEU A 123 4.88 -17.68 -2.55
N LEU A 124 4.12 -18.29 -1.64
CA LEU A 124 4.62 -19.29 -0.70
C LEU A 124 5.17 -20.53 -1.40
N ALA A 125 4.48 -21.04 -2.42
CA ALA A 125 4.95 -22.17 -3.23
C ALA A 125 6.26 -21.86 -3.98
N MET A 126 6.53 -20.59 -4.29
CA MET A 126 7.78 -20.08 -4.86
C MET A 126 8.82 -19.76 -3.78
N GLY A 127 8.53 -20.04 -2.52
CA GLY A 127 9.42 -19.84 -1.38
C GLY A 127 9.63 -18.38 -0.99
N VAL A 128 8.68 -17.48 -1.29
CA VAL A 128 8.76 -16.07 -0.85
C VAL A 128 8.64 -15.98 0.67
N GLU A 129 9.59 -15.30 1.28
CA GLU A 129 9.70 -15.13 2.73
C GLU A 129 9.77 -13.64 3.10
N LYS A 130 9.66 -13.36 4.40
CA LYS A 130 9.81 -12.02 4.97
C LYS A 130 11.14 -11.39 4.52
N GLY A 131 11.06 -10.17 4.01
CA GLY A 131 12.21 -9.40 3.53
C GLY A 131 12.60 -9.65 2.07
N ASP A 132 12.05 -10.66 1.40
CA ASP A 132 12.24 -10.86 -0.04
C ASP A 132 11.64 -9.71 -0.84
N CYS A 133 12.29 -9.34 -1.94
CA CYS A 133 11.74 -8.36 -2.88
C CYS A 133 10.88 -9.05 -3.93
N VAL A 134 9.73 -8.45 -4.20
CA VAL A 134 8.81 -8.83 -5.27
C VAL A 134 8.57 -7.62 -6.17
N ALA A 135 8.87 -7.78 -7.46
CA ALA A 135 8.68 -6.73 -8.46
C ALA A 135 7.38 -6.93 -9.23
N ALA A 136 6.81 -5.85 -9.75
CA ALA A 136 5.58 -5.89 -10.54
C ALA A 136 5.66 -4.94 -11.74
N TYR A 137 5.52 -5.48 -12.94
CA TYR A 137 5.37 -4.75 -14.19
C TYR A 137 3.93 -4.86 -14.65
N CYS A 138 3.07 -3.98 -14.13
CA CYS A 138 1.63 -4.20 -14.13
C CYS A 138 0.81 -2.92 -14.26
N VAL A 139 -0.43 -3.09 -14.72
CA VAL A 139 -1.45 -2.02 -14.82
C VAL A 139 -2.11 -1.74 -13.48
N ASN A 140 -2.85 -0.62 -13.40
CA ASN A 140 -3.65 -0.25 -12.24
C ASN A 140 -4.99 -1.01 -12.24
N ALA A 141 -5.00 -2.21 -11.65
CA ALA A 141 -6.14 -3.12 -11.66
C ALA A 141 -6.33 -3.84 -10.30
N PRO A 142 -7.50 -4.41 -10.01
CA PRO A 142 -7.80 -5.06 -8.73
C PRO A 142 -6.83 -6.20 -8.37
N GLU A 143 -6.41 -7.01 -9.35
CA GLU A 143 -5.43 -8.07 -9.15
C GLU A 143 -4.05 -7.55 -8.76
N THR A 144 -3.68 -6.34 -9.19
CA THR A 144 -2.44 -5.66 -8.75
C THR A 144 -2.53 -5.25 -7.28
N ILE A 145 -3.70 -4.77 -6.83
CA ILE A 145 -3.93 -4.46 -5.41
C ILE A 145 -3.86 -5.74 -4.57
N ALA A 146 -4.51 -6.82 -5.02
CA ALA A 146 -4.46 -8.11 -4.33
C ALA A 146 -3.01 -8.67 -4.25
N ALA A 147 -2.22 -8.54 -5.33
CA ALA A 147 -0.81 -8.94 -5.35
C ALA A 147 0.03 -8.12 -4.36
N PHE A 148 -0.17 -6.80 -4.31
CA PHE A 148 0.48 -5.93 -3.33
C PHE A 148 0.16 -6.39 -1.89
N LEU A 149 -1.11 -6.62 -1.58
CA LEU A 149 -1.54 -7.07 -0.25
C LEU A 149 -1.00 -8.48 0.08
N ALA A 150 -0.92 -9.37 -0.90
CA ALA A 150 -0.35 -10.71 -0.74
C ALA A 150 1.14 -10.65 -0.36
N VAL A 151 1.92 -9.81 -1.06
CA VAL A 151 3.34 -9.59 -0.79
C VAL A 151 3.54 -9.03 0.62
N ASN A 152 2.81 -7.96 0.96
CA ASN A 152 2.95 -7.34 2.29
C ASN A 152 2.43 -8.24 3.41
N GLY A 153 1.44 -9.10 3.15
CA GLY A 153 0.97 -10.09 4.10
C GLY A 153 2.05 -11.12 4.48
N LEU A 154 3.02 -11.37 3.61
CA LEU A 154 4.20 -12.21 3.89
C LEU A 154 5.36 -11.42 4.52
N GLY A 155 5.20 -10.11 4.73
CA GLY A 155 6.30 -9.26 5.17
C GLY A 155 7.37 -9.06 4.09
N ALA A 156 7.06 -9.33 2.83
CA ALA A 156 7.92 -9.11 1.68
C ALA A 156 7.76 -7.68 1.13
N ILE A 157 8.72 -7.24 0.33
CA ILE A 157 8.90 -5.87 -0.13
C ILE A 157 8.38 -5.74 -1.56
N TRP A 158 7.50 -4.76 -1.79
CA TRP A 158 6.92 -4.47 -3.10
C TRP A 158 7.71 -3.44 -3.88
N SER A 159 7.81 -3.58 -5.21
CA SER A 159 8.19 -2.50 -6.12
C SER A 159 7.50 -2.64 -7.45
N SER A 160 6.96 -1.57 -8.01
CA SER A 160 6.21 -1.63 -9.26
C SER A 160 6.65 -0.61 -10.30
N CYS A 161 6.46 -1.00 -11.56
CA CYS A 161 6.56 -0.15 -12.74
C CYS A 161 5.32 -0.35 -13.61
N SER A 162 4.85 0.72 -14.23
CA SER A 162 3.76 0.66 -15.20
C SER A 162 4.23 0.09 -16.53
N PRO A 163 3.38 -0.62 -17.30
CA PRO A 163 3.72 -1.22 -18.59
C PRO A 163 4.13 -0.23 -19.68
N ASP A 164 3.85 1.06 -19.53
CA ASP A 164 4.30 2.14 -20.41
C ASP A 164 5.80 2.44 -20.28
N PHE A 165 6.44 1.99 -19.19
CA PHE A 165 7.89 2.14 -19.04
C PHE A 165 8.62 1.23 -20.04
N GLY A 166 9.64 1.81 -20.68
CA GLY A 166 10.55 1.04 -21.55
C GLY A 166 11.30 -0.04 -20.75
N ILE A 167 11.57 -1.17 -21.38
CA ILE A 167 12.19 -2.35 -20.75
C ILE A 167 13.51 -2.02 -20.04
N ASN A 168 14.36 -1.16 -20.63
CA ASN A 168 15.61 -0.74 -20.02
C ASN A 168 15.37 0.05 -18.72
N ALA A 169 14.37 0.93 -18.72
CA ALA A 169 14.02 1.71 -17.55
C ALA A 169 13.46 0.84 -16.41
N VAL A 170 12.74 -0.23 -16.73
CA VAL A 170 12.27 -1.23 -15.76
C VAL A 170 13.45 -2.05 -15.24
N ASN A 171 14.31 -2.53 -16.13
CA ASN A 171 15.50 -3.30 -15.75
C ASN A 171 16.45 -2.50 -14.86
N ASP A 172 16.69 -1.21 -15.15
CA ASP A 172 17.53 -0.33 -14.32
C ASP A 172 17.03 -0.18 -12.87
N ARG A 173 15.72 -0.40 -12.66
CA ARG A 173 15.08 -0.38 -11.34
C ARG A 173 15.15 -1.74 -10.68
N PHE A 174 14.59 -2.74 -11.33
CA PHE A 174 14.39 -4.05 -10.71
C PHE A 174 15.68 -4.83 -10.51
N SER A 175 16.71 -4.63 -11.35
CA SER A 175 18.04 -5.24 -11.13
C SER A 175 18.70 -4.79 -9.83
N GLN A 176 18.36 -3.61 -9.30
CA GLN A 176 18.88 -3.14 -8.01
C GLN A 176 18.23 -3.88 -6.82
N LEU A 177 17.04 -4.49 -7.02
CA LEU A 177 16.27 -5.15 -5.97
C LEU A 177 16.50 -6.66 -5.92
N GLN A 178 16.98 -7.25 -7.02
CA GLN A 178 17.13 -8.71 -7.18
C GLN A 178 15.84 -9.46 -6.79
N PRO A 179 14.69 -9.17 -7.43
CA PRO A 179 13.41 -9.68 -7.01
C PRO A 179 13.36 -11.20 -7.17
N LYS A 180 12.73 -11.87 -6.20
CA LYS A 180 12.48 -13.31 -6.21
C LYS A 180 11.33 -13.68 -7.14
N VAL A 181 10.32 -12.80 -7.23
CA VAL A 181 9.16 -12.94 -8.11
C VAL A 181 8.93 -11.65 -8.88
N LEU A 182 8.57 -11.81 -10.15
CA LEU A 182 8.09 -10.75 -11.04
C LEU A 182 6.61 -11.00 -11.34
N PHE A 183 5.73 -10.16 -10.83
CA PHE A 183 4.38 -10.04 -11.35
C PHE A 183 4.39 -9.24 -12.65
N ALA A 184 3.59 -9.66 -13.63
CA ALA A 184 3.42 -8.89 -14.85
C ALA A 184 2.01 -9.05 -15.41
N HIS A 185 1.55 -8.06 -16.20
CA HIS A 185 0.48 -8.27 -17.16
C HIS A 185 1.11 -8.54 -18.51
N SER A 186 0.78 -9.69 -19.13
CA SER A 186 1.29 -10.02 -20.46
C SER A 186 0.73 -9.13 -21.56
N SER A 187 -0.41 -8.47 -21.30
CA SER A 187 -1.01 -7.50 -22.21
C SER A 187 -1.82 -6.43 -21.46
N TYR A 188 -2.01 -5.27 -22.09
CA TYR A 188 -2.88 -4.20 -21.59
C TYR A 188 -3.51 -3.41 -22.75
N THR A 189 -4.57 -2.66 -22.46
CA THR A 189 -5.19 -1.75 -23.42
C THR A 189 -4.93 -0.30 -23.02
N TYR A 190 -4.60 0.51 -24.01
CA TYR A 190 -4.43 1.95 -23.82
C TYR A 190 -4.84 2.69 -25.09
N ARG A 191 -5.69 3.70 -24.97
CA ARG A 191 -6.28 4.49 -26.08
C ARG A 191 -6.94 3.59 -27.15
N GLY A 192 -7.73 2.61 -26.70
CA GLY A 192 -8.44 1.66 -27.55
C GLY A 192 -7.54 0.62 -28.24
N LYS A 193 -6.23 0.65 -28.02
CA LYS A 193 -5.29 -0.28 -28.62
C LYS A 193 -4.77 -1.29 -27.60
N ARG A 194 -4.84 -2.57 -27.94
CA ARG A 194 -4.24 -3.65 -27.16
C ARG A 194 -2.74 -3.74 -27.45
N TYR A 195 -1.95 -3.80 -26.39
CA TYR A 195 -0.50 -4.03 -26.42
C TYR A 195 -0.19 -5.38 -25.80
N ASP A 196 0.39 -6.28 -26.59
CA ASP A 196 1.01 -7.50 -26.10
C ASP A 196 2.45 -7.18 -25.71
N ILE A 197 2.80 -7.45 -24.47
CA ILE A 197 4.15 -7.21 -23.92
C ILE A 197 4.77 -8.49 -23.37
N SER A 198 4.22 -9.66 -23.69
CA SER A 198 4.72 -10.96 -23.23
C SER A 198 6.21 -11.15 -23.52
N ALA A 199 6.65 -10.83 -24.75
CA ALA A 199 8.07 -10.87 -25.11
C ALA A 199 8.96 -9.94 -24.29
N LYS A 200 8.44 -8.77 -23.86
CA LYS A 200 9.15 -7.84 -22.97
C LYS A 200 9.26 -8.42 -21.55
N VAL A 201 8.20 -9.04 -21.06
CA VAL A 201 8.18 -9.72 -19.75
C VAL A 201 9.19 -10.86 -19.72
N ASP A 202 9.22 -11.71 -20.76
CA ASP A 202 10.18 -12.81 -20.91
C ASP A 202 11.63 -12.30 -20.92
N ALA A 203 11.89 -11.22 -21.66
CA ALA A 203 13.21 -10.60 -21.73
C ALA A 203 13.62 -10.03 -20.37
N LEU A 204 12.70 -9.36 -19.66
CA LEU A 204 12.94 -8.83 -18.32
C LEU A 204 13.24 -9.95 -17.33
N GLN A 205 12.45 -11.03 -17.32
CA GLN A 205 12.66 -12.19 -16.47
C GLN A 205 14.06 -12.82 -16.68
N LYS A 206 14.45 -13.00 -17.95
CA LYS A 206 15.79 -13.50 -18.29
C LYS A 206 16.90 -12.61 -17.77
N THR A 207 16.74 -11.29 -17.82
CA THR A 207 17.73 -10.34 -17.33
C THR A 207 17.81 -10.33 -15.80
N LEU A 208 16.68 -10.54 -15.10
CA LEU A 208 16.63 -10.63 -13.64
C LEU A 208 17.15 -11.98 -13.07
N GLY A 209 17.45 -12.94 -13.95
CA GLY A 209 18.08 -14.21 -13.56
C GLY A 209 17.12 -15.19 -12.86
N ASN A 210 17.37 -15.54 -11.60
CA ASN A 210 16.59 -16.54 -10.85
C ASN A 210 15.20 -16.01 -10.37
N CYS A 211 14.56 -15.14 -11.14
CA CYS A 211 13.28 -14.57 -10.82
C CYS A 211 12.13 -15.44 -11.35
N HIS A 212 11.22 -15.88 -10.47
CA HIS A 212 9.96 -16.51 -10.91
C HIS A 212 9.03 -15.47 -11.54
N SER A 213 8.14 -15.88 -12.43
CA SER A 213 7.17 -14.97 -13.06
C SER A 213 5.73 -15.44 -12.84
N ILE A 214 4.85 -14.50 -12.55
CA ILE A 214 3.41 -14.70 -12.42
C ILE A 214 2.69 -13.70 -13.32
N ASP A 215 1.89 -14.21 -14.28
CA ASP A 215 1.03 -13.36 -15.11
C ASP A 215 -0.27 -13.02 -14.37
N LEU A 216 -0.44 -11.73 -14.03
CA LEU A 216 -1.63 -11.21 -13.34
C LEU A 216 -2.89 -11.25 -14.22
N CYS A 217 -2.78 -11.34 -15.55
CA CYS A 217 -3.94 -11.52 -16.43
C CYS A 217 -4.78 -12.75 -16.07
N ARG A 218 -4.18 -13.75 -15.41
CA ARG A 218 -4.89 -14.95 -14.95
C ARG A 218 -5.84 -14.69 -13.78
N TYR A 219 -5.75 -13.53 -13.13
CA TYR A 219 -6.54 -13.15 -11.95
C TYR A 219 -7.61 -12.11 -12.26
N GLN A 220 -7.84 -11.77 -13.52
CA GLN A 220 -8.86 -10.82 -13.94
C GLN A 220 -10.28 -11.37 -13.74
N THR A 221 -10.47 -12.67 -13.98
CA THR A 221 -11.72 -13.40 -13.70
C THR A 221 -11.55 -14.23 -12.43
N PHE A 222 -12.52 -14.16 -11.53
CA PHE A 222 -12.61 -15.00 -10.36
C PHE A 222 -13.92 -15.78 -10.43
N ASP A 223 -13.80 -17.00 -10.91
CA ASP A 223 -14.87 -17.99 -10.84
C ASP A 223 -14.76 -18.69 -9.49
N GLU A 224 -15.75 -18.49 -8.65
CA GLU A 224 -16.08 -19.12 -7.38
C GLU A 224 -15.04 -19.14 -6.24
N PRO A 225 -15.46 -18.97 -5.00
CA PRO A 225 -14.59 -19.15 -3.85
C PRO A 225 -14.16 -20.62 -3.78
N ASP A 226 -12.87 -20.86 -3.88
CA ASP A 226 -12.31 -22.16 -3.56
C ASP A 226 -12.69 -22.49 -2.09
N GLN A 227 -13.48 -23.57 -1.90
CA GLN A 227 -13.94 -23.99 -0.58
C GLN A 227 -12.78 -24.43 0.34
N ASN A 228 -11.57 -24.57 -0.21
CA ASN A 228 -10.33 -24.91 0.49
C ASN A 228 -9.40 -23.70 0.67
N LEU A 229 -9.90 -22.46 0.61
CA LEU A 229 -9.07 -21.28 0.81
C LEU A 229 -8.38 -21.33 2.18
N HIS A 230 -7.06 -21.37 2.14
CA HIS A 230 -6.23 -21.20 3.33
C HIS A 230 -6.45 -19.80 3.94
N GLN A 231 -6.12 -19.65 5.21
CA GLN A 231 -6.16 -18.35 5.87
C GLN A 231 -5.04 -17.46 5.31
N LEU A 232 -5.34 -16.18 5.15
CA LEU A 232 -4.35 -15.17 4.75
C LEU A 232 -3.25 -15.06 5.82
N HIS A 233 -2.00 -15.24 5.41
CA HIS A 233 -0.87 -14.95 6.28
C HIS A 233 -0.73 -13.42 6.43
N GLN A 234 -0.52 -12.99 7.66
CA GLN A 234 -0.35 -11.58 8.04
C GLN A 234 0.88 -11.48 8.94
N ILE A 235 2.04 -11.77 8.37
CA ILE A 235 3.31 -11.84 9.10
C ILE A 235 3.68 -10.45 9.64
N PRO A 236 3.85 -10.29 10.96
CA PRO A 236 4.28 -9.03 11.53
C PRO A 236 5.72 -8.69 11.12
N VAL A 237 5.93 -7.42 10.83
CA VAL A 237 7.25 -6.87 10.52
C VAL A 237 7.59 -5.75 11.50
N SER A 238 8.87 -5.46 11.71
CA SER A 238 9.27 -4.31 12.51
C SER A 238 8.71 -3.02 11.91
N PHE A 239 8.42 -2.04 12.76
CA PHE A 239 7.93 -0.73 12.32
C PHE A 239 8.80 -0.12 11.21
N SER A 240 10.11 -0.31 11.29
CA SER A 240 11.10 0.20 10.33
C SER A 240 11.38 -0.71 9.13
N ASP A 241 10.80 -1.92 9.08
CA ASP A 241 11.03 -2.82 7.95
C ASP A 241 10.40 -2.25 6.67
N PRO A 242 11.07 -2.43 5.51
CA PRO A 242 10.58 -1.93 4.24
C PRO A 242 9.21 -2.50 3.86
N ILE A 243 8.31 -1.64 3.35
CA ILE A 243 7.04 -2.06 2.74
C ILE A 243 7.13 -2.05 1.22
N TRP A 244 7.73 -1.01 0.67
CA TRP A 244 7.95 -0.88 -0.78
C TRP A 244 9.19 -0.06 -1.10
N VAL A 245 9.66 -0.23 -2.33
CA VAL A 245 10.71 0.59 -2.93
C VAL A 245 10.17 1.32 -4.14
N LEU A 246 10.26 2.63 -4.12
CA LEU A 246 9.98 3.52 -5.24
C LEU A 246 11.28 4.02 -5.85
N PHE A 247 11.21 4.56 -7.06
CA PHE A 247 12.37 5.08 -7.75
C PHE A 247 12.16 6.52 -8.21
N SER A 248 13.09 7.39 -7.88
CA SER A 248 13.16 8.72 -8.48
C SER A 248 13.94 8.67 -9.78
N SER A 249 13.56 9.52 -10.77
CA SER A 249 14.36 9.78 -11.95
C SER A 249 15.58 10.59 -11.53
N GLY A 250 16.69 9.94 -11.25
CA GLY A 250 17.94 10.64 -10.94
C GLY A 250 18.35 11.59 -12.08
N THR A 251 18.77 12.81 -11.74
CA THR A 251 19.22 13.82 -12.73
C THR A 251 20.53 13.44 -13.42
N THR A 252 21.27 12.46 -12.91
CA THR A 252 22.64 12.15 -13.29
C THR A 252 22.96 10.66 -13.40
N GLY A 253 22.01 9.79 -13.80
CA GLY A 253 22.34 8.36 -13.92
C GLY A 253 21.15 7.43 -13.67
N LYS A 254 21.42 6.25 -13.12
CA LYS A 254 20.40 5.24 -12.80
C LYS A 254 19.38 5.77 -11.79
N PRO A 255 18.12 5.33 -11.87
CA PRO A 255 17.08 5.67 -10.90
C PRO A 255 17.55 5.35 -9.47
N LYS A 256 17.25 6.26 -8.53
CA LYS A 256 17.59 6.07 -7.11
C LYS A 256 16.45 5.40 -6.38
N ALA A 257 16.74 4.32 -5.70
CA ALA A 257 15.79 3.62 -4.83
C ALA A 257 15.45 4.46 -3.60
N ILE A 258 14.16 4.59 -3.31
CA ILE A 258 13.59 5.24 -2.12
C ILE A 258 12.80 4.18 -1.37
N VAL A 259 13.29 3.81 -0.20
CA VAL A 259 12.69 2.79 0.65
C VAL A 259 11.74 3.47 1.66
N HIS A 260 10.51 2.99 1.74
CA HIS A 260 9.55 3.41 2.76
C HIS A 260 9.34 2.26 3.74
N CYS A 261 9.20 2.59 5.03
CA CYS A 261 8.99 1.58 6.07
C CYS A 261 7.51 1.37 6.40
N THR A 262 7.17 0.15 6.79
CA THR A 262 5.79 -0.32 6.98
C THR A 262 5.02 0.52 7.98
N GLY A 263 5.57 0.71 9.17
CA GLY A 263 4.86 1.44 10.23
C GLY A 263 4.65 2.92 9.90
N ALA A 264 5.66 3.56 9.29
CA ALA A 264 5.52 4.96 8.88
C ALA A 264 4.42 5.14 7.81
N MET A 265 4.32 4.21 6.86
CA MET A 265 3.29 4.30 5.81
C MET A 265 1.88 4.04 6.36
N ILE A 266 1.72 3.17 7.35
CA ILE A 266 0.43 3.02 8.04
C ILE A 266 0.04 4.34 8.71
N LEU A 267 0.91 4.91 9.53
CA LEU A 267 0.58 6.10 10.31
C LEU A 267 0.46 7.36 9.46
N GLU A 268 1.44 7.61 8.59
CA GLU A 268 1.47 8.83 7.78
C GLU A 268 0.32 8.87 6.78
N HIS A 269 0.03 7.74 6.10
CA HIS A 269 -1.06 7.70 5.15
C HIS A 269 -2.43 7.78 5.82
N GLN A 270 -2.65 7.11 6.96
CA GLN A 270 -3.89 7.28 7.73
C GLN A 270 -4.06 8.72 8.19
N LYS A 271 -3.03 9.32 8.77
CA LYS A 271 -3.06 10.73 9.20
C LYS A 271 -3.37 11.66 8.02
N ALA A 272 -2.65 11.52 6.91
CA ALA A 272 -2.80 12.40 5.76
C ALA A 272 -4.17 12.23 5.08
N LEU A 273 -4.64 11.00 4.89
CA LEU A 273 -5.92 10.72 4.27
C LEU A 273 -7.09 11.10 5.18
N ALA A 274 -7.10 10.64 6.43
CA ALA A 274 -8.22 10.89 7.32
C ALA A 274 -8.22 12.32 7.86
N ILE A 275 -7.14 12.79 8.49
CA ILE A 275 -7.16 14.10 9.18
C ILE A 275 -7.06 15.25 8.19
N HIS A 276 -6.18 15.18 7.17
CA HIS A 276 -5.97 16.30 6.25
C HIS A 276 -6.91 16.27 5.04
N GLN A 277 -7.31 15.11 4.54
CA GLN A 277 -8.22 15.00 3.39
C GLN A 277 -9.64 14.59 3.78
N ASN A 278 -9.88 14.33 5.06
CA ASN A 278 -11.19 13.93 5.61
C ASN A 278 -11.74 12.64 4.96
N VAL A 279 -10.87 11.68 4.66
CA VAL A 279 -11.25 10.37 4.14
C VAL A 279 -11.62 9.44 5.29
N PHE A 280 -12.78 8.78 5.20
CA PHE A 280 -13.28 7.86 6.22
C PHE A 280 -14.04 6.70 5.61
N GLU A 281 -14.47 5.78 6.45
CA GLU A 281 -15.25 4.62 6.03
C GLU A 281 -16.48 5.03 5.21
N GLY A 282 -16.62 4.43 4.04
CA GLY A 282 -17.73 4.67 3.12
C GLY A 282 -17.49 5.74 2.08
N ASP A 283 -16.40 6.48 2.15
CA ASP A 283 -16.00 7.37 1.07
C ASP A 283 -15.50 6.58 -0.14
N ARG A 284 -15.55 7.23 -1.31
CA ARG A 284 -14.93 6.75 -2.55
C ARG A 284 -13.68 7.60 -2.80
N TYR A 285 -12.51 6.94 -2.81
CA TYR A 285 -11.25 7.62 -3.03
C TYR A 285 -10.71 7.31 -4.42
N PHE A 286 -10.44 8.34 -5.19
CA PHE A 286 -9.87 8.25 -6.53
C PHE A 286 -8.67 9.18 -6.69
N TRP A 287 -7.57 8.63 -7.19
CA TRP A 287 -6.44 9.40 -7.66
C TRP A 287 -5.92 8.80 -8.96
N TYR A 288 -5.98 9.57 -10.04
CA TYR A 288 -5.46 9.09 -11.32
C TYR A 288 -3.95 8.95 -11.27
N SER A 289 -3.46 7.72 -11.31
CA SER A 289 -2.03 7.40 -11.24
C SER A 289 -1.76 6.05 -11.89
N THR A 290 -0.52 5.84 -12.31
CA THR A 290 -0.01 4.53 -12.72
C THR A 290 0.79 3.88 -11.61
N THR A 291 1.00 2.57 -11.69
CA THR A 291 1.67 1.76 -10.65
C THR A 291 3.13 2.13 -10.39
N GLY A 292 3.75 2.89 -11.29
CA GLY A 292 5.13 3.37 -11.15
C GLY A 292 5.31 4.66 -10.33
N TRP A 293 4.22 5.24 -9.81
CA TRP A 293 4.25 6.53 -9.10
C TRP A 293 3.85 6.38 -7.64
N MET A 294 4.44 7.20 -6.78
CA MET A 294 4.13 7.22 -5.34
C MET A 294 2.64 7.44 -5.05
N MET A 295 1.96 8.23 -5.87
CA MET A 295 0.53 8.49 -5.69
C MET A 295 -0.35 7.25 -5.88
N TRP A 296 0.12 6.21 -6.55
CA TRP A 296 -0.56 4.92 -6.58
C TRP A 296 -0.55 4.25 -5.20
N ASN A 297 0.62 4.20 -4.55
CA ASN A 297 0.77 3.66 -3.20
C ASN A 297 -0.04 4.47 -2.18
N TYR A 298 -0.08 5.80 -2.36
CA TYR A 298 -0.87 6.69 -1.51
C TYR A 298 -2.37 6.46 -1.67
N ALA A 299 -2.86 6.37 -2.91
CA ALA A 299 -4.27 6.10 -3.20
C ALA A 299 -4.72 4.74 -2.66
N LEU A 300 -3.90 3.70 -2.83
CA LEU A 300 -4.13 2.37 -2.27
C LEU A 300 -4.32 2.42 -0.75
N SER A 301 -3.57 3.27 -0.07
CA SER A 301 -3.66 3.42 1.39
C SER A 301 -4.98 4.03 1.88
N SER A 302 -5.88 4.48 1.00
CA SER A 302 -7.26 4.84 1.37
C SER A 302 -8.01 3.66 1.97
N LEU A 303 -7.62 2.43 1.63
CA LEU A 303 -8.13 1.20 2.23
C LEU A 303 -7.85 1.13 3.76
N LEU A 304 -6.78 1.76 4.25
CA LEU A 304 -6.50 1.88 5.69
C LEU A 304 -7.54 2.74 6.44
N CYS A 305 -8.26 3.60 5.73
CA CYS A 305 -9.33 4.43 6.26
C CYS A 305 -10.73 3.80 6.09
N GLY A 306 -10.82 2.56 5.58
CA GLY A 306 -12.09 1.90 5.26
C GLY A 306 -12.82 2.48 4.04
N ALA A 307 -12.16 3.33 3.25
CA ALA A 307 -12.73 3.89 2.03
C ALA A 307 -12.75 2.84 0.89
N THR A 308 -13.64 3.04 -0.07
CA THR A 308 -13.65 2.30 -1.33
C THR A 308 -12.61 2.91 -2.28
N LEU A 309 -11.62 2.13 -2.67
CA LEU A 309 -10.62 2.55 -3.64
C LEU A 309 -11.19 2.50 -5.06
N CYS A 310 -11.20 3.64 -5.76
CA CYS A 310 -11.62 3.70 -7.15
C CYS A 310 -10.40 3.60 -8.07
N LEU A 311 -10.43 2.66 -9.01
CA LEU A 311 -9.37 2.41 -9.96
C LEU A 311 -9.85 2.63 -11.40
N TYR A 312 -8.99 3.21 -12.22
CA TYR A 312 -9.17 3.31 -13.65
C TYR A 312 -7.90 2.87 -14.38
N ASN A 313 -8.07 2.03 -15.40
CA ASN A 313 -6.98 1.58 -16.27
C ASN A 313 -7.28 1.98 -17.71
N GLY A 314 -6.58 3.05 -18.20
CA GLY A 314 -6.77 3.60 -19.54
C GLY A 314 -5.99 4.87 -19.77
#